data_5e9f8aecc4f4f2f827393b1c2e784811
#
_entry.id   5e9f8aecc4f4f2f827393b1c2e784811
#
_cell.length_a   1.000
_cell.length_b   1.000
_cell.length_c   1.000
_cell.angle_alpha   90.00
_cell.angle_beta   90.00
_cell.angle_gamma   90.00
#
_symmetry.space_group_name_H-M   'P 1'
#
loop_
_entity.id
_entity.type
_entity.pdbx_description
1 polymer ?
#
loop_
_entity_poly.entity_id
_entity_poly.type
_entity_poly.pdbx_seq_one_letter_code
_entity_poly.pdbx_strand_id
1 'polypeptide(L)'
;VLKLEHLAELLEKNRAAAQARVKEFAIGGRHFAFNSRPAIMGVINLSPDSWYRESVCVNAEQAAQRGRVLAAQGARIIDLGAESSLAHAARADDSVQNSKMLPVIKELRAADLLVSVETYQPVVARACLEAGANVLNLTGTEHAGEMFTLAAAHDAAVIVCYVQGKNVRDVGDFDLSADPVAMMEEHFARQIEAATRAGVGKIFIDPGLGFYYRNLQDSAVRVRHQMTVFLNTFRLRRLGWPVCHALPHAFEFFGEEVRCAEPFFAVLAALGKTDLFRTHEVPRIKGVLDTLNVY
;
A
#
# COMPACT_ATOMS: atom_id res chain seq x y z
N VAL A 1 18.36 16.22 12.49
CA VAL A 1 17.68 15.28 13.40
C VAL A 1 16.21 15.73 13.55
N LEU A 2 15.27 14.80 13.47
CA LEU A 2 13.87 15.05 13.77
C LEU A 2 13.71 15.39 15.27
N LYS A 3 12.98 16.46 15.59
CA LYS A 3 12.76 16.96 16.95
C LYS A 3 11.27 17.19 17.19
N LEU A 4 10.88 17.31 18.46
CA LEU A 4 9.48 17.59 18.86
C LEU A 4 8.98 18.93 18.34
N GLU A 5 9.86 19.92 18.24
CA GLU A 5 9.52 21.25 17.72
C GLU A 5 9.05 21.15 16.25
N HIS A 6 9.67 20.28 15.43
CA HIS A 6 9.25 20.07 14.05
C HIS A 6 7.84 19.46 13.98
N LEU A 7 7.50 18.54 14.89
CA LEU A 7 6.15 17.95 14.95
C LEU A 7 5.11 18.97 15.43
N ALA A 8 5.48 19.80 16.41
CA ALA A 8 4.61 20.87 16.90
C ALA A 8 4.30 21.91 15.80
N GLU A 9 5.33 22.38 15.09
CA GLU A 9 5.15 23.30 13.95
C GLU A 9 4.30 22.69 12.84
N LEU A 10 4.50 21.41 12.52
CA LEU A 10 3.71 20.68 11.51
C LEU A 10 2.24 20.64 11.90
N LEU A 11 1.93 20.34 13.15
CA LEU A 11 0.57 20.29 13.68
C LEU A 11 -0.06 21.71 13.70
N GLU A 12 0.67 22.72 14.18
CA GLU A 12 0.21 24.11 14.20
C GLU A 12 -0.23 24.60 12.81
N LYS A 13 0.62 24.38 11.82
CA LYS A 13 0.36 24.79 10.42
C LYS A 13 -0.83 24.05 9.79
N ASN A 14 -1.20 22.89 10.30
CA ASN A 14 -2.17 22.00 9.67
C ASN A 14 -3.27 21.48 10.62
N ARG A 15 -3.64 22.25 11.66
CA ARG A 15 -4.62 21.84 12.70
C ARG A 15 -5.93 21.30 12.14
N ALA A 16 -6.49 21.96 11.12
CA ALA A 16 -7.74 21.52 10.50
C ALA A 16 -7.60 20.14 9.83
N ALA A 17 -6.48 19.89 9.15
CA ALA A 17 -6.19 18.58 8.55
C ALA A 17 -6.02 17.48 9.59
N ALA A 18 -5.44 17.82 10.75
CA ALA A 18 -5.24 16.84 11.84
C ALA A 18 -6.56 16.31 12.42
N GLN A 19 -7.68 17.01 12.21
CA GLN A 19 -9.03 16.60 12.65
C GLN A 19 -9.83 15.90 11.54
N ALA A 20 -9.26 15.78 10.33
CA ALA A 20 -9.95 15.17 9.19
C ALA A 20 -10.31 13.70 9.49
N ARG A 21 -11.55 13.36 9.16
CA ARG A 21 -12.06 11.99 9.21
C ARG A 21 -12.19 11.44 7.80
N VAL A 22 -11.98 10.13 7.68
CA VAL A 22 -12.08 9.42 6.42
C VAL A 22 -13.33 8.57 6.38
N LYS A 23 -13.76 8.21 5.18
CA LYS A 23 -14.88 7.30 4.94
C LYS A 23 -14.53 5.91 5.45
N GLU A 24 -15.42 5.32 6.22
CA GLU A 24 -15.34 3.94 6.69
C GLU A 24 -16.22 3.06 5.80
N PHE A 25 -15.79 1.85 5.52
CA PHE A 25 -16.51 0.93 4.65
C PHE A 25 -16.22 -0.53 5.00
N ALA A 26 -17.01 -1.44 4.43
CA ALA A 26 -16.80 -2.87 4.55
C ALA A 26 -16.17 -3.45 3.28
N ILE A 27 -15.23 -4.38 3.43
CA ILE A 27 -14.63 -5.18 2.35
C ILE A 27 -14.98 -6.65 2.63
N GLY A 28 -15.61 -7.33 1.68
CA GLY A 28 -16.03 -8.72 1.85
C GLY A 28 -16.87 -8.94 3.12
N GLY A 29 -17.74 -7.99 3.46
CA GLY A 29 -18.59 -8.03 4.64
C GLY A 29 -17.93 -7.64 5.96
N ARG A 30 -16.61 -7.39 5.99
CA ARG A 30 -15.86 -7.01 7.19
C ARG A 30 -15.71 -5.50 7.28
N HIS A 31 -16.26 -4.87 8.32
CA HIS A 31 -16.16 -3.43 8.54
C HIS A 31 -14.75 -2.98 8.95
N PHE A 32 -14.31 -1.84 8.40
CA PHE A 32 -13.05 -1.16 8.73
C PHE A 32 -13.35 0.21 9.32
N ALA A 33 -13.02 0.38 10.60
CA ALA A 33 -13.25 1.62 11.38
C ALA A 33 -11.97 2.46 11.42
N PHE A 34 -11.56 3.01 10.29
CA PHE A 34 -10.28 3.71 10.10
C PHE A 34 -10.08 4.92 11.01
N ASN A 35 -11.16 5.55 11.44
CA ASN A 35 -11.06 6.72 12.32
C ASN A 35 -10.78 6.36 13.79
N SER A 36 -10.81 5.09 14.15
CA SER A 36 -10.54 4.60 15.49
C SER A 36 -9.42 3.57 15.55
N ARG A 37 -9.22 2.79 14.49
CA ARG A 37 -8.21 1.73 14.47
C ARG A 37 -7.65 1.51 13.07
N PRO A 38 -6.33 1.62 12.88
CA PRO A 38 -5.69 1.26 11.62
C PRO A 38 -5.75 -0.25 11.40
N ALA A 39 -5.57 -0.66 10.14
CA ALA A 39 -5.51 -2.05 9.74
C ALA A 39 -4.14 -2.41 9.17
N ILE A 40 -3.82 -3.71 9.16
CA ILE A 40 -2.57 -4.25 8.60
C ILE A 40 -2.91 -5.08 7.37
N MET A 41 -2.16 -4.87 6.29
CA MET A 41 -2.16 -5.66 5.07
C MET A 41 -0.81 -6.35 4.93
N GLY A 42 -0.83 -7.68 5.00
CA GLY A 42 0.38 -8.50 4.92
C GLY A 42 0.73 -8.87 3.49
N VAL A 43 2.00 -8.75 3.09
CA VAL A 43 2.47 -8.97 1.71
C VAL A 43 2.99 -10.38 1.51
N ILE A 44 2.62 -10.99 0.38
CA ILE A 44 3.18 -12.21 -0.16
C ILE A 44 3.66 -11.94 -1.58
N ASN A 45 4.94 -12.19 -1.84
CA ASN A 45 5.54 -12.07 -3.14
C ASN A 45 5.57 -13.44 -3.85
N LEU A 46 4.97 -13.52 -5.03
CA LEU A 46 4.99 -14.69 -5.90
C LEU A 46 6.05 -14.56 -7.01
N SER A 47 6.81 -13.45 -7.02
CA SER A 47 7.95 -13.25 -7.89
C SER A 47 9.24 -13.63 -7.15
N PRO A 48 10.11 -14.48 -7.73
CA PRO A 48 11.40 -14.82 -7.14
C PRO A 48 12.37 -13.64 -7.10
N ASP A 49 12.10 -12.58 -7.86
CA ASP A 49 12.95 -11.39 -7.96
C ASP A 49 12.60 -10.32 -6.93
N SER A 50 11.70 -10.62 -5.98
CA SER A 50 11.39 -9.67 -4.91
C SER A 50 12.63 -9.38 -4.06
N TRP A 51 12.82 -8.11 -3.72
CA TRP A 51 13.89 -7.68 -2.83
C TRP A 51 13.75 -8.24 -1.41
N TYR A 52 12.50 -8.48 -0.95
CA TYR A 52 12.22 -9.05 0.36
C TYR A 52 12.09 -10.56 0.28
N ARG A 53 13.24 -11.25 0.37
CA ARG A 53 13.36 -12.70 0.13
C ARG A 53 12.45 -13.55 1.01
N GLU A 54 12.26 -13.18 2.28
CA GLU A 54 11.46 -13.92 3.25
C GLU A 54 9.96 -13.90 2.94
N SER A 55 9.49 -12.99 2.10
CA SER A 55 8.09 -12.94 1.64
C SER A 55 7.84 -13.73 0.36
N VAL A 56 8.89 -14.24 -0.28
CA VAL A 56 8.78 -15.00 -1.54
C VAL A 56 8.24 -16.40 -1.27
N CYS A 57 7.15 -16.74 -1.95
CA CYS A 57 6.57 -18.08 -1.96
C CYS A 57 6.67 -18.66 -3.37
N VAL A 58 7.29 -19.82 -3.48
CA VAL A 58 7.61 -20.44 -4.78
C VAL A 58 6.45 -21.25 -5.37
N ASN A 59 5.44 -21.58 -4.56
CA ASN A 59 4.24 -22.29 -5.01
C ASN A 59 2.98 -21.84 -4.26
N ALA A 60 1.82 -22.23 -4.79
CA ALA A 60 0.51 -21.80 -4.27
C ALA A 60 0.24 -22.30 -2.84
N GLU A 61 0.67 -23.50 -2.50
CA GLU A 61 0.46 -24.07 -1.16
C GLU A 61 1.22 -23.29 -0.09
N GLN A 62 2.50 -22.98 -0.34
CA GLN A 62 3.31 -22.15 0.55
C GLN A 62 2.72 -20.75 0.70
N ALA A 63 2.25 -20.14 -0.40
CA ALA A 63 1.64 -18.83 -0.38
C ALA A 63 0.34 -18.83 0.43
N ALA A 64 -0.52 -19.83 0.23
CA ALA A 64 -1.75 -19.97 1.00
C ALA A 64 -1.48 -20.20 2.50
N GLN A 65 -0.51 -21.05 2.82
CA GLN A 65 -0.08 -21.27 4.21
C GLN A 65 0.49 -19.97 4.82
N ARG A 66 1.34 -19.26 4.09
CA ARG A 66 1.87 -17.96 4.53
C ARG A 66 0.75 -16.95 4.79
N GLY A 67 -0.26 -16.88 3.90
CA GLY A 67 -1.42 -16.01 4.09
C GLY A 67 -2.20 -16.30 5.36
N ARG A 68 -2.44 -17.58 5.67
CA ARG A 68 -3.05 -18.00 6.94
C ARG A 68 -2.23 -17.57 8.16
N VAL A 69 -0.90 -17.71 8.08
CA VAL A 69 0.00 -17.26 9.16
C VAL A 69 -0.07 -15.75 9.33
N LEU A 70 0.02 -14.96 8.24
CA LEU A 70 -0.07 -13.50 8.32
C LEU A 70 -1.42 -13.04 8.91
N ALA A 71 -2.51 -13.70 8.54
CA ALA A 71 -3.83 -13.41 9.11
C ALA A 71 -3.88 -13.71 10.62
N ALA A 72 -3.36 -14.85 11.05
CA ALA A 72 -3.23 -15.20 12.48
C ALA A 72 -2.34 -14.22 13.26
N GLN A 73 -1.34 -13.64 12.60
CA GLN A 73 -0.46 -12.61 13.16
C GLN A 73 -1.11 -11.22 13.21
N GLY A 74 -2.29 -11.01 12.60
CA GLY A 74 -3.06 -9.78 12.68
C GLY A 74 -3.28 -9.04 11.36
N ALA A 75 -2.85 -9.57 10.22
CA ALA A 75 -3.19 -9.01 8.92
C ALA A 75 -4.70 -9.16 8.67
N ARG A 76 -5.35 -8.08 8.27
CA ARG A 76 -6.78 -8.10 7.88
C ARG A 76 -6.98 -8.32 6.38
N ILE A 77 -5.97 -8.04 5.59
CA ILE A 77 -5.95 -8.23 4.13
C ILE A 77 -4.62 -8.90 3.80
N ILE A 78 -4.61 -9.82 2.84
CA ILE A 78 -3.40 -10.44 2.29
C ILE A 78 -3.20 -9.90 0.88
N ASP A 79 -2.07 -9.25 0.63
CA ASP A 79 -1.74 -8.64 -0.65
C ASP A 79 -0.78 -9.54 -1.44
N LEU A 80 -1.17 -9.89 -2.65
CA LEU A 80 -0.44 -10.77 -3.55
C LEU A 80 0.16 -9.97 -4.70
N GLY A 81 1.48 -10.09 -4.90
CA GLY A 81 2.19 -9.55 -6.05
C GLY A 81 2.91 -10.65 -6.83
N ALA A 82 2.66 -10.78 -8.14
CA ALA A 82 3.29 -11.80 -8.98
C ALA A 82 4.40 -11.23 -9.89
N GLU A 83 4.55 -9.91 -9.94
CA GLU A 83 5.63 -9.22 -10.64
C GLU A 83 6.42 -8.35 -9.66
N SER A 84 7.75 -8.35 -9.78
CA SER A 84 8.59 -7.45 -8.97
C SER A 84 8.53 -6.01 -9.49
N SER A 85 8.44 -5.05 -8.60
CA SER A 85 8.51 -3.61 -8.93
C SER A 85 9.92 -3.15 -9.33
N LEU A 86 10.96 -3.98 -9.15
CA LEU A 86 12.33 -3.65 -9.52
C LEU A 86 12.46 -3.56 -11.05
N ALA A 87 13.02 -2.45 -11.53
CA ALA A 87 13.13 -2.17 -12.97
C ALA A 87 13.94 -3.22 -13.76
N HIS A 88 14.91 -3.87 -13.11
CA HIS A 88 15.77 -4.90 -13.71
C HIS A 88 15.22 -6.34 -13.57
N ALA A 89 14.15 -6.55 -12.81
CA ALA A 89 13.53 -7.87 -12.67
C ALA A 89 12.85 -8.29 -13.99
N ALA A 90 12.73 -9.59 -14.21
CA ALA A 90 12.02 -10.11 -15.37
C ALA A 90 10.55 -9.66 -15.36
N ARG A 91 10.00 -9.33 -16.55
CA ARG A 91 8.56 -9.09 -16.68
C ARG A 91 7.82 -10.41 -16.64
N ALA A 92 6.73 -10.44 -15.88
CA ALA A 92 5.80 -11.54 -15.91
C ALA A 92 4.63 -11.18 -16.84
N ASP A 93 4.40 -11.96 -17.88
CA ASP A 93 3.21 -11.79 -18.72
C ASP A 93 1.92 -12.11 -17.93
N ASP A 94 0.77 -11.76 -18.52
CA ASP A 94 -0.54 -11.92 -17.88
C ASP A 94 -0.83 -13.40 -17.53
N SER A 95 -0.40 -14.33 -18.38
CA SER A 95 -0.64 -15.76 -18.16
C SER A 95 0.19 -16.30 -17.00
N VAL A 96 1.44 -15.86 -16.88
CA VAL A 96 2.32 -16.19 -15.75
C VAL A 96 1.80 -15.59 -14.45
N GLN A 97 1.38 -14.32 -14.45
CA GLN A 97 0.79 -13.70 -13.26
C GLN A 97 -0.46 -14.45 -12.82
N ASN A 98 -1.38 -14.73 -13.74
CA ASN A 98 -2.62 -15.45 -13.46
C ASN A 98 -2.34 -16.88 -12.94
N SER A 99 -1.42 -17.62 -13.56
CA SER A 99 -1.07 -18.97 -13.12
C SER A 99 -0.56 -19.05 -11.68
N LYS A 100 0.13 -18.00 -11.22
CA LYS A 100 0.63 -17.89 -9.84
C LYS A 100 -0.44 -17.42 -8.86
N MET A 101 -1.22 -16.41 -9.22
CA MET A 101 -2.15 -15.75 -8.28
C MET A 101 -3.48 -16.49 -8.12
N LEU A 102 -4.09 -16.98 -9.19
CA LEU A 102 -5.44 -17.55 -9.13
C LEU A 102 -5.58 -18.74 -8.15
N PRO A 103 -4.65 -19.71 -8.11
CA PRO A 103 -4.72 -20.79 -7.12
C PRO A 103 -4.65 -20.27 -5.68
N VAL A 104 -3.76 -19.29 -5.41
CA VAL A 104 -3.59 -18.71 -4.07
C VAL A 104 -4.84 -17.94 -3.65
N ILE A 105 -5.42 -17.13 -4.55
CA ILE A 105 -6.66 -16.39 -4.28
C ILE A 105 -7.77 -17.36 -3.85
N LYS A 106 -7.98 -18.44 -4.61
CA LYS A 106 -9.02 -19.44 -4.31
C LYS A 106 -8.83 -20.06 -2.94
N GLU A 107 -7.61 -20.48 -2.60
CA GLU A 107 -7.28 -21.06 -1.29
C GLU A 107 -7.49 -20.09 -0.13
N LEU A 108 -7.04 -18.83 -0.27
CA LEU A 108 -7.22 -17.81 0.76
C LEU A 108 -8.69 -17.43 0.92
N ARG A 109 -9.44 -17.34 -0.18
CA ARG A 109 -10.88 -17.08 -0.14
C ARG A 109 -11.68 -18.24 0.47
N ALA A 110 -11.29 -19.48 0.20
CA ALA A 110 -11.87 -20.65 0.85
C ALA A 110 -11.63 -20.66 2.37
N ALA A 111 -10.54 -20.05 2.83
CA ALA A 111 -10.26 -19.81 4.26
C ALA A 111 -10.89 -18.50 4.80
N ASP A 112 -11.81 -17.89 4.07
CA ASP A 112 -12.49 -16.62 4.40
C ASP A 112 -11.52 -15.44 4.64
N LEU A 113 -10.34 -15.41 4.02
CA LEU A 113 -9.40 -14.31 4.11
C LEU A 113 -9.66 -13.26 3.02
N LEU A 114 -9.53 -11.97 3.36
CA LEU A 114 -9.59 -10.91 2.36
C LEU A 114 -8.30 -10.87 1.56
N VAL A 115 -8.43 -10.80 0.24
CA VAL A 115 -7.30 -10.82 -0.69
C VAL A 115 -7.24 -9.54 -1.49
N SER A 116 -6.08 -8.92 -1.50
CA SER A 116 -5.66 -7.83 -2.39
C SER A 116 -4.74 -8.40 -3.47
N VAL A 117 -4.80 -7.84 -4.66
CA VAL A 117 -3.89 -8.19 -5.77
C VAL A 117 -3.22 -6.94 -6.31
N GLU A 118 -1.88 -6.97 -6.35
CA GLU A 118 -1.07 -5.91 -6.92
C GLU A 118 -0.90 -6.15 -8.42
N THR A 119 -1.45 -5.27 -9.23
CA THR A 119 -1.30 -5.31 -10.70
C THR A 119 -1.68 -3.97 -11.33
N TYR A 120 -1.12 -3.69 -12.49
CA TYR A 120 -1.51 -2.59 -13.39
C TYR A 120 -2.09 -3.10 -14.71
N GLN A 121 -2.32 -4.43 -14.83
CA GLN A 121 -2.83 -5.09 -16.03
C GLN A 121 -4.31 -5.43 -15.90
N PRO A 122 -5.22 -4.89 -16.74
CA PRO A 122 -6.66 -5.15 -16.64
C PRO A 122 -7.04 -6.62 -16.81
N VAL A 123 -6.34 -7.36 -17.67
CA VAL A 123 -6.59 -8.79 -17.90
C VAL A 123 -6.35 -9.59 -16.62
N VAL A 124 -5.25 -9.29 -15.92
CA VAL A 124 -4.89 -9.92 -14.63
C VAL A 124 -5.88 -9.52 -13.54
N ALA A 125 -6.22 -8.22 -13.44
CA ALA A 125 -7.19 -7.71 -12.47
C ALA A 125 -8.54 -8.39 -12.61
N ARG A 126 -9.06 -8.52 -13.83
CA ARG A 126 -10.33 -9.21 -14.14
C ARG A 126 -10.31 -10.65 -13.63
N ALA A 127 -9.30 -11.43 -14.03
CA ALA A 127 -9.19 -12.83 -13.64
C ALA A 127 -9.09 -13.00 -12.12
N CYS A 128 -8.35 -12.12 -11.44
CA CYS A 128 -8.22 -12.14 -9.99
C CYS A 128 -9.53 -11.78 -9.28
N LEU A 129 -10.29 -10.79 -9.77
CA LEU A 129 -11.60 -10.42 -9.22
C LEU A 129 -12.62 -11.55 -9.41
N GLU A 130 -12.65 -12.17 -10.58
CA GLU A 130 -13.48 -13.36 -10.87
C GLU A 130 -13.13 -14.55 -9.96
N ALA A 131 -11.85 -14.68 -9.56
CA ALA A 131 -11.42 -15.68 -8.59
C ALA A 131 -11.74 -15.31 -7.13
N GLY A 132 -12.29 -14.11 -6.87
CA GLY A 132 -12.77 -13.67 -5.58
C GLY A 132 -11.87 -12.67 -4.84
N ALA A 133 -10.88 -12.05 -5.49
CA ALA A 133 -10.11 -10.96 -4.90
C ALA A 133 -11.03 -9.81 -4.46
N ASN A 134 -10.71 -9.17 -3.34
CA ASN A 134 -11.53 -8.15 -2.69
C ASN A 134 -10.99 -6.74 -2.91
N VAL A 135 -9.73 -6.61 -3.26
CA VAL A 135 -9.02 -5.33 -3.40
C VAL A 135 -8.13 -5.38 -4.63
N LEU A 136 -8.13 -4.32 -5.43
CA LEU A 136 -7.12 -4.07 -6.46
C LEU A 136 -6.10 -3.05 -5.94
N ASN A 137 -4.84 -3.45 -5.85
CA ASN A 137 -3.72 -2.58 -5.53
C ASN A 137 -3.08 -2.09 -6.83
N LEU A 138 -3.42 -0.84 -7.23
CA LEU A 138 -3.13 -0.30 -8.54
C LEU A 138 -1.76 0.39 -8.56
N THR A 139 -0.76 -0.28 -9.13
CA THR A 139 0.62 0.22 -9.23
C THR A 139 0.94 0.87 -10.58
N GLY A 140 -0.07 1.41 -11.25
CA GLY A 140 0.05 2.15 -12.51
C GLY A 140 -1.20 2.99 -12.81
N THR A 141 -1.07 3.90 -13.77
CA THR A 141 -2.11 4.87 -14.14
C THR A 141 -2.66 4.67 -15.56
N GLU A 142 -1.98 3.90 -16.42
CA GLU A 142 -2.32 3.78 -17.84
C GLU A 142 -3.73 3.25 -18.10
N HIS A 143 -4.24 2.36 -17.26
CA HIS A 143 -5.53 1.70 -17.42
C HIS A 143 -6.50 2.02 -16.28
N ALA A 144 -6.30 3.15 -15.57
CA ALA A 144 -7.06 3.47 -14.35
C ALA A 144 -8.58 3.40 -14.56
N GLY A 145 -9.10 3.95 -15.67
CA GLY A 145 -10.55 3.93 -15.95
C GLY A 145 -11.13 2.53 -16.11
N GLU A 146 -10.42 1.62 -16.79
CA GLU A 146 -10.83 0.22 -16.93
C GLU A 146 -10.73 -0.51 -15.58
N MET A 147 -9.66 -0.29 -14.83
CA MET A 147 -9.47 -0.87 -13.50
C MET A 147 -10.56 -0.43 -12.52
N PHE A 148 -10.97 0.83 -12.55
CA PHE A 148 -12.08 1.33 -11.72
C PHE A 148 -13.41 0.69 -12.12
N THR A 149 -13.66 0.54 -13.42
CA THR A 149 -14.87 -0.14 -13.92
C THR A 149 -14.92 -1.60 -13.47
N LEU A 150 -13.80 -2.32 -13.55
CA LEU A 150 -13.66 -3.69 -13.04
C LEU A 150 -13.92 -3.77 -11.54
N ALA A 151 -13.28 -2.89 -10.76
CA ALA A 151 -13.46 -2.87 -9.31
C ALA A 151 -14.92 -2.60 -8.92
N ALA A 152 -15.58 -1.65 -9.57
CA ALA A 152 -16.98 -1.33 -9.33
C ALA A 152 -17.92 -2.51 -9.65
N ALA A 153 -17.69 -3.19 -10.77
CA ALA A 153 -18.49 -4.34 -11.19
C ALA A 153 -18.40 -5.53 -10.21
N HIS A 154 -17.31 -5.64 -9.46
CA HIS A 154 -17.07 -6.71 -8.48
C HIS A 154 -17.22 -6.25 -7.02
N ASP A 155 -17.72 -5.05 -6.76
CA ASP A 155 -17.81 -4.43 -5.42
C ASP A 155 -16.46 -4.45 -4.66
N ALA A 156 -15.34 -4.42 -5.40
CA ALA A 156 -14.00 -4.46 -4.85
C ALA A 156 -13.54 -3.07 -4.39
N ALA A 157 -12.65 -3.05 -3.40
CA ALA A 157 -11.92 -1.83 -3.04
C ALA A 157 -10.76 -1.60 -4.01
N VAL A 158 -10.33 -0.34 -4.13
CA VAL A 158 -9.10 0.00 -4.87
C VAL A 158 -8.10 0.70 -3.96
N ILE A 159 -6.83 0.41 -4.15
CA ILE A 159 -5.72 1.21 -3.61
C ILE A 159 -5.12 1.97 -4.79
N VAL A 160 -5.27 3.28 -4.79
CA VAL A 160 -4.75 4.17 -5.83
C VAL A 160 -3.37 4.64 -5.41
N CYS A 161 -2.32 4.13 -6.07
CA CYS A 161 -0.95 4.53 -5.78
C CYS A 161 -0.56 5.81 -6.54
N TYR A 162 0.16 6.70 -5.87
CA TYR A 162 0.82 7.83 -6.50
C TYR A 162 2.05 7.35 -7.26
N VAL A 163 2.01 7.48 -8.58
CA VAL A 163 3.11 7.10 -9.48
C VAL A 163 3.39 8.27 -10.43
N GLN A 164 4.62 8.80 -10.40
CA GLN A 164 5.10 9.76 -11.41
C GLN A 164 5.69 9.00 -12.60
N GLY A 165 4.80 8.46 -13.43
CA GLY A 165 5.10 7.60 -14.57
C GLY A 165 3.85 6.85 -15.01
N LYS A 166 4.02 5.92 -15.93
CA LYS A 166 2.92 5.07 -16.41
C LYS A 166 2.55 3.98 -15.41
N ASN A 167 3.56 3.37 -14.81
CA ASN A 167 3.45 2.35 -13.77
C ASN A 167 4.74 2.32 -12.94
N VAL A 168 4.79 1.49 -11.90
CA VAL A 168 5.93 1.40 -10.96
C VAL A 168 7.27 1.04 -11.61
N ARG A 169 7.26 0.48 -12.81
CA ARG A 169 8.46 0.08 -13.56
C ARG A 169 8.89 1.11 -14.61
N ASP A 170 8.05 2.08 -14.88
CA ASP A 170 8.30 3.19 -15.82
C ASP A 170 8.08 4.53 -15.11
N VAL A 171 8.92 4.79 -14.11
CA VAL A 171 8.95 6.02 -13.31
C VAL A 171 10.05 6.95 -13.80
N GLY A 172 9.76 8.25 -13.75
CA GLY A 172 10.72 9.32 -14.04
C GLY A 172 11.51 9.78 -12.81
N ASP A 173 11.81 11.07 -12.77
CA ASP A 173 12.33 11.76 -11.61
C ASP A 173 11.19 12.28 -10.75
N PHE A 174 11.37 12.24 -9.43
CA PHE A 174 10.44 12.83 -8.49
C PHE A 174 10.72 14.32 -8.32
N ASP A 175 9.69 15.17 -8.33
CA ASP A 175 9.88 16.59 -8.04
C ASP A 175 10.09 16.81 -6.52
N LEU A 176 11.34 17.10 -6.15
CA LEU A 176 11.74 17.36 -4.76
C LEU A 176 11.68 18.85 -4.40
N SER A 177 11.37 19.73 -5.35
CA SER A 177 11.36 21.19 -5.14
C SER A 177 10.07 21.68 -4.50
N ALA A 178 8.96 20.94 -4.64
CA ALA A 178 7.63 21.26 -4.15
C ALA A 178 7.29 20.53 -2.85
N ASP A 179 6.17 20.92 -2.22
CA ASP A 179 5.56 20.13 -1.14
C ASP A 179 5.01 18.81 -1.72
N PRO A 180 5.61 17.67 -1.41
CA PRO A 180 5.21 16.40 -2.03
C PRO A 180 3.77 16.02 -1.72
N VAL A 181 3.26 16.42 -0.55
CA VAL A 181 1.88 16.10 -0.14
C VAL A 181 0.87 16.95 -0.91
N ALA A 182 1.18 18.21 -1.19
CA ALA A 182 0.30 19.06 -2.01
C ALA A 182 0.17 18.51 -3.45
N MET A 183 1.27 18.07 -4.05
CA MET A 183 1.25 17.42 -5.37
C MET A 183 0.43 16.13 -5.37
N MET A 184 0.59 15.31 -4.33
CA MET A 184 -0.17 14.08 -4.16
C MET A 184 -1.66 14.37 -3.97
N GLU A 185 -2.02 15.42 -3.22
CA GLU A 185 -3.41 15.84 -2.97
C GLU A 185 -4.14 16.14 -4.28
N GLU A 186 -3.51 16.91 -5.19
CA GLU A 186 -4.09 17.19 -6.51
C GLU A 186 -4.24 15.92 -7.37
N HIS A 187 -3.24 15.06 -7.37
CA HIS A 187 -3.30 13.78 -8.10
C HIS A 187 -4.45 12.92 -7.58
N PHE A 188 -4.50 12.70 -6.26
CA PHE A 188 -5.54 11.86 -5.66
C PHE A 188 -6.93 12.43 -5.81
N ALA A 189 -7.12 13.76 -5.76
CA ALA A 189 -8.41 14.38 -6.00
C ALA A 189 -8.97 13.97 -7.38
N ARG A 190 -8.14 14.04 -8.43
CA ARG A 190 -8.53 13.62 -9.79
C ARG A 190 -8.83 12.12 -9.88
N GLN A 191 -8.00 11.28 -9.25
CA GLN A 191 -8.18 9.82 -9.27
C GLN A 191 -9.42 9.37 -8.49
N ILE A 192 -9.66 9.98 -7.33
CA ILE A 192 -10.87 9.74 -6.51
C ILE A 192 -12.12 10.13 -7.29
N GLU A 193 -12.13 11.27 -7.96
CA GLU A 193 -13.25 11.69 -8.80
C GLU A 193 -13.52 10.67 -9.92
N ALA A 194 -12.46 10.23 -10.61
CA ALA A 194 -12.59 9.25 -11.70
C ALA A 194 -13.10 7.89 -11.16
N ALA A 195 -12.56 7.40 -10.05
CA ALA A 195 -12.97 6.14 -9.43
C ALA A 195 -14.42 6.21 -8.94
N THR A 196 -14.80 7.30 -8.29
CA THR A 196 -16.18 7.50 -7.79
C THR A 196 -17.17 7.59 -8.95
N ARG A 197 -16.81 8.28 -10.04
CA ARG A 197 -17.63 8.37 -11.26
C ARG A 197 -17.82 7.00 -11.93
N ALA A 198 -16.82 6.12 -11.85
CA ALA A 198 -16.91 4.74 -12.31
C ALA A 198 -17.73 3.82 -11.37
N GLY A 199 -18.19 4.32 -10.21
CA GLY A 199 -18.99 3.56 -9.24
C GLY A 199 -18.18 2.90 -8.12
N VAL A 200 -16.88 3.16 -7.99
CA VAL A 200 -16.06 2.62 -6.89
C VAL A 200 -16.45 3.31 -5.57
N GLY A 201 -16.96 2.51 -4.63
CA GLY A 201 -17.38 3.00 -3.32
C GLY A 201 -16.36 2.83 -2.19
N LYS A 202 -15.22 2.19 -2.46
CA LYS A 202 -14.20 1.79 -1.47
C LYS A 202 -12.82 2.11 -2.02
N ILE A 203 -12.24 3.22 -1.58
CA ILE A 203 -10.97 3.74 -2.12
C ILE A 203 -9.98 3.89 -0.97
N PHE A 204 -8.75 3.45 -1.19
CA PHE A 204 -7.57 3.85 -0.45
C PHE A 204 -6.68 4.68 -1.37
N ILE A 205 -5.94 5.61 -0.81
CA ILE A 205 -4.89 6.36 -1.51
C ILE A 205 -3.54 5.99 -0.91
N ASP A 206 -2.54 5.73 -1.76
CA ASP A 206 -1.19 5.32 -1.32
C ASP A 206 -0.14 6.25 -1.94
N PRO A 207 0.63 6.99 -1.12
CA PRO A 207 1.70 7.88 -1.58
C PRO A 207 2.85 7.23 -2.37
N GLY A 208 2.90 5.90 -2.49
CA GLY A 208 3.86 5.21 -3.35
C GLY A 208 5.30 5.22 -2.83
N LEU A 209 5.50 5.23 -1.51
CA LEU A 209 6.82 5.37 -0.89
C LEU A 209 7.74 4.15 -1.08
N GLY A 210 7.21 3.03 -1.58
CA GLY A 210 7.98 1.84 -1.91
C GLY A 210 8.58 1.84 -3.33
N PHE A 211 8.34 2.88 -4.13
CA PHE A 211 8.80 2.92 -5.53
C PHE A 211 10.19 3.55 -5.68
N TYR A 212 10.93 3.08 -6.71
CA TYR A 212 12.31 3.49 -6.97
C TYR A 212 12.37 4.56 -8.06
N TYR A 213 12.28 5.84 -7.68
CA TYR A 213 12.51 6.95 -8.59
C TYR A 213 14.01 7.15 -8.86
N ARG A 214 14.36 7.65 -10.07
CA ARG A 214 15.76 7.77 -10.50
C ARG A 214 16.56 8.72 -9.61
N ASN A 215 15.98 9.83 -9.20
CA ASN A 215 16.62 10.83 -8.34
C ASN A 215 16.47 10.58 -6.84
N LEU A 216 15.82 9.47 -6.43
CA LEU A 216 15.74 9.01 -5.04
C LEU A 216 16.70 7.84 -4.75
N GLN A 217 17.79 7.71 -5.51
CA GLN A 217 18.82 6.68 -5.30
C GLN A 217 19.68 7.01 -4.07
N ASP A 218 19.94 8.30 -3.78
CA ASP A 218 20.59 8.69 -2.53
C ASP A 218 19.69 8.36 -1.33
N SER A 219 20.23 7.57 -0.42
CA SER A 219 19.48 7.03 0.73
C SER A 219 19.00 8.11 1.68
N ALA A 220 19.84 9.16 1.91
CA ALA A 220 19.48 10.22 2.84
C ALA A 220 18.35 11.09 2.26
N VAL A 221 18.39 11.36 0.95
CA VAL A 221 17.34 12.10 0.23
C VAL A 221 16.03 11.27 0.24
N ARG A 222 16.11 10.00 -0.11
CA ARG A 222 14.96 9.08 -0.14
C ARG A 222 14.30 8.96 1.23
N VAL A 223 15.08 8.63 2.27
CA VAL A 223 14.55 8.46 3.63
C VAL A 223 13.96 9.76 4.17
N ARG A 224 14.60 10.91 3.90
CA ARG A 224 14.04 12.21 4.29
C ARG A 224 12.69 12.46 3.62
N HIS A 225 12.57 12.19 2.31
CA HIS A 225 11.31 12.29 1.58
C HIS A 225 10.24 11.39 2.19
N GLN A 226 10.56 10.11 2.43
CA GLN A 226 9.65 9.14 3.04
C GLN A 226 9.18 9.60 4.42
N MET A 227 10.09 10.02 5.31
CA MET A 227 9.74 10.56 6.63
C MET A 227 8.84 11.79 6.54
N THR A 228 9.13 12.70 5.60
CA THR A 228 8.31 13.89 5.38
C THR A 228 6.89 13.51 4.99
N VAL A 229 6.71 12.58 4.05
CA VAL A 229 5.38 12.14 3.62
C VAL A 229 4.66 11.41 4.74
N PHE A 230 5.32 10.48 5.46
CA PHE A 230 4.70 9.78 6.61
C PHE A 230 4.14 10.76 7.64
N LEU A 231 4.94 11.71 8.08
CA LEU A 231 4.52 12.68 9.10
C LEU A 231 3.43 13.65 8.61
N ASN A 232 3.29 13.84 7.30
CA ASN A 232 2.28 14.69 6.67
C ASN A 232 1.05 13.93 6.14
N THR A 233 0.97 12.61 6.31
CA THR A 233 -0.11 11.76 5.80
C THR A 233 -1.51 12.26 6.19
N PHE A 234 -1.69 12.78 7.40
CA PHE A 234 -2.95 13.30 7.89
C PHE A 234 -3.51 14.45 7.02
N ARG A 235 -2.66 15.13 6.24
CA ARG A 235 -3.10 16.17 5.30
C ARG A 235 -3.90 15.56 4.16
N LEU A 236 -3.50 14.39 3.66
CA LEU A 236 -4.20 13.66 2.60
C LEU A 236 -5.59 13.17 3.05
N ARG A 237 -5.80 12.94 4.34
CA ARG A 237 -7.10 12.53 4.87
C ARG A 237 -8.20 13.56 4.64
N ARG A 238 -7.87 14.82 4.33
CA ARG A 238 -8.85 15.86 3.92
C ARG A 238 -9.61 15.49 2.65
N LEU A 239 -9.08 14.61 1.83
CA LEU A 239 -9.76 14.04 0.66
C LEU A 239 -10.93 13.10 1.04
N GLY A 240 -11.08 12.79 2.33
CA GLY A 240 -12.17 11.98 2.86
C GLY A 240 -11.99 10.47 2.68
N TRP A 241 -10.83 9.99 2.24
CA TRP A 241 -10.54 8.58 2.01
C TRP A 241 -9.36 8.09 2.84
N PRO A 242 -9.38 6.79 3.28
CA PRO A 242 -8.29 6.24 4.08
C PRO A 242 -6.99 6.14 3.31
N VAL A 243 -5.88 6.37 4.02
CA VAL A 243 -4.53 6.33 3.46
C VAL A 243 -3.88 4.99 3.76
N CYS A 244 -3.43 4.33 2.69
CA CYS A 244 -2.57 3.16 2.73
C CYS A 244 -1.11 3.60 2.62
N HIS A 245 -0.21 2.92 3.31
CA HIS A 245 1.22 3.06 3.09
C HIS A 245 1.89 1.71 2.99
N ALA A 246 2.62 1.49 1.89
CA ALA A 246 3.65 0.48 1.83
C ALA A 246 4.83 0.94 2.70
N LEU A 247 5.18 0.13 3.71
CA LEU A 247 6.30 0.46 4.58
C LEU A 247 7.63 0.15 3.86
N PRO A 248 8.52 1.14 3.71
CA PRO A 248 9.76 0.97 3.00
C PRO A 248 10.85 0.37 3.88
N HIS A 249 11.94 0.00 3.24
CA HIS A 249 13.19 -0.36 3.88
C HIS A 249 14.19 0.80 3.83
N ALA A 250 15.25 0.68 4.60
CA ALA A 250 16.39 1.60 4.62
C ALA A 250 17.68 0.81 4.86
N PHE A 251 18.05 -0.05 3.89
CA PHE A 251 19.20 -0.95 3.96
C PHE A 251 20.49 -0.24 4.37
N GLU A 252 20.68 0.96 3.84
CA GLU A 252 21.90 1.74 4.03
C GLU A 252 22.07 2.24 5.47
N PHE A 253 20.98 2.32 6.22
CA PHE A 253 20.98 2.73 7.63
C PHE A 253 20.84 1.56 8.61
N PHE A 254 20.13 0.52 8.22
CA PHE A 254 19.86 -0.63 9.08
C PHE A 254 20.77 -1.83 8.80
N GLY A 255 21.47 -1.86 7.64
CA GLY A 255 22.37 -2.94 7.26
C GLY A 255 21.68 -4.32 7.35
N GLU A 256 22.29 -5.23 8.11
CA GLU A 256 21.76 -6.58 8.33
C GLU A 256 20.43 -6.59 9.09
N GLU A 257 20.17 -5.55 9.90
CA GLU A 257 18.91 -5.37 10.65
C GLU A 257 17.80 -4.71 9.82
N VAL A 258 17.82 -4.88 8.50
CA VAL A 258 16.86 -4.27 7.55
C VAL A 258 15.40 -4.48 7.96
N ARG A 259 15.08 -5.58 8.64
CA ARG A 259 13.74 -5.89 9.14
C ARG A 259 13.25 -4.92 10.23
N CYS A 260 14.14 -4.11 10.80
CA CYS A 260 13.81 -3.06 11.76
C CYS A 260 13.38 -1.75 11.09
N ALA A 261 13.58 -1.60 9.78
CA ALA A 261 13.20 -0.40 9.05
C ALA A 261 11.68 -0.19 9.00
N GLU A 262 10.92 -1.24 8.65
CA GLU A 262 9.45 -1.14 8.60
C GLU A 262 8.84 -0.74 9.96
N PRO A 263 9.22 -1.33 11.13
CA PRO A 263 8.80 -0.86 12.45
C PRO A 263 9.12 0.62 12.73
N PHE A 264 10.31 1.09 12.35
CA PHE A 264 10.65 2.50 12.49
C PHE A 264 9.71 3.40 11.69
N PHE A 265 9.50 3.09 10.40
CA PHE A 265 8.59 3.85 9.56
C PHE A 265 7.13 3.73 10.01
N ALA A 266 6.73 2.60 10.59
CA ALA A 266 5.39 2.43 11.13
C ALA A 266 5.07 3.40 12.27
N VAL A 267 6.05 3.74 13.11
CA VAL A 267 5.86 4.78 14.15
C VAL A 267 5.56 6.13 13.51
N LEU A 268 6.33 6.54 12.48
CA LEU A 268 6.11 7.81 11.78
C LEU A 268 4.77 7.82 11.03
N ALA A 269 4.43 6.71 10.37
CA ALA A 269 3.16 6.52 9.67
C ALA A 269 1.96 6.60 10.63
N ALA A 270 2.08 6.01 11.82
CA ALA A 270 1.04 6.08 12.85
C ALA A 270 0.86 7.51 13.37
N LEU A 271 1.94 8.23 13.64
CA LEU A 271 1.90 9.66 14.00
C LEU A 271 1.24 10.49 12.91
N GLY A 272 1.48 10.17 11.65
CA GLY A 272 0.84 10.78 10.49
C GLY A 272 -0.58 10.29 10.20
N LYS A 273 -1.17 9.43 11.03
CA LYS A 273 -2.54 8.89 10.89
C LYS A 273 -2.75 8.03 9.64
N THR A 274 -1.83 7.12 9.36
CA THR A 274 -2.02 6.06 8.36
C THR A 274 -3.15 5.12 8.77
N ASP A 275 -4.00 4.75 7.83
CA ASP A 275 -5.20 3.93 8.05
C ASP A 275 -4.97 2.44 7.72
N LEU A 276 -4.13 2.15 6.71
CA LEU A 276 -3.78 0.79 6.28
C LEU A 276 -2.26 0.67 6.12
N PHE A 277 -1.65 -0.23 6.89
CA PHE A 277 -0.22 -0.49 6.87
C PHE A 277 0.08 -1.72 6.01
N ARG A 278 0.67 -1.53 4.84
CA ARG A 278 1.12 -2.61 3.96
C ARG A 278 2.55 -2.99 4.35
N THR A 279 2.76 -4.24 4.74
CA THR A 279 4.02 -4.67 5.38
C THR A 279 4.37 -6.13 5.10
N HIS A 280 5.66 -6.44 5.09
CA HIS A 280 6.20 -7.80 5.11
C HIS A 280 6.35 -8.35 6.54
N GLU A 281 6.36 -7.47 7.55
CA GLU A 281 6.65 -7.73 8.96
C GLU A 281 5.42 -7.59 9.86
N VAL A 282 4.31 -8.27 9.51
CA VAL A 282 3.02 -8.16 10.21
C VAL A 282 3.12 -8.20 11.73
N PRO A 283 3.83 -9.18 12.37
CA PRO A 283 3.88 -9.24 13.83
C PRO A 283 4.64 -8.05 14.45
N ARG A 284 5.65 -7.52 13.76
CA ARG A 284 6.41 -6.36 14.23
C ARG A 284 5.56 -5.09 14.15
N ILE A 285 4.85 -4.90 13.05
CA ILE A 285 3.97 -3.75 12.88
C ILE A 285 2.80 -3.81 13.85
N LYS A 286 2.22 -5.00 14.05
CA LYS A 286 1.20 -5.19 15.09
C LYS A 286 1.73 -4.78 16.47
N GLY A 287 2.94 -5.21 16.83
CA GLY A 287 3.59 -4.82 18.09
C GLY A 287 3.76 -3.31 18.24
N VAL A 288 4.18 -2.62 17.15
CA VAL A 288 4.28 -1.14 17.14
C VAL A 288 2.91 -0.49 17.38
N LEU A 289 1.89 -0.90 16.61
CA LEU A 289 0.56 -0.30 16.72
C LEU A 289 -0.10 -0.58 18.08
N ASP A 290 0.02 -1.81 18.60
CA ASP A 290 -0.51 -2.17 19.92
C ASP A 290 0.20 -1.36 21.03
N THR A 291 1.53 -1.15 20.92
CA THR A 291 2.30 -0.36 21.89
C THR A 291 1.90 1.12 21.85
N LEU A 292 1.74 1.70 20.67
CA LEU A 292 1.29 3.09 20.53
C LEU A 292 -0.15 3.29 21.07
N ASN A 293 -0.98 2.26 20.99
CA ASN A 293 -2.37 2.31 21.45
C ASN A 293 -2.51 2.22 23.00
N VAL A 294 -1.43 1.99 23.74
CA VAL A 294 -1.42 2.02 25.21
C VAL A 294 -1.45 3.46 25.74
N TYR A 295 -0.88 4.39 24.98
CA TYR A 295 -0.83 5.82 25.33
C TYR A 295 -2.18 6.51 25.08
#